data_187efcf294633b101cbfbf947098b3c5
#
_entry.id   187efcf294633b101cbfbf947098b3c5
#
_cell.length_a   1.000
_cell.length_b   1.000
_cell.length_c   1.000
_cell.angle_alpha   90.00
_cell.angle_beta   90.00
_cell.angle_gamma   90.00
#
_symmetry.space_group_name_H-M   'P 1'
#
loop_
_entity.id
_entity.type
_entity.pdbx_description
1 polymer ?
#
loop_
_entity_poly.entity_id
_entity_poly.type
_entity_poly.pdbx_seq_one_letter_code
_entity_poly.pdbx_strand_id
1 'polypeptide(L)'
;MDGLHSILEKAVESPSHWQVLLDASASLWRYSGGNVALLMMQMAQRGTDEPTLVAGFKEWERHGRNVLRGEHALWVIAPRTARVQQVLLPDGTRHRIPVGDKAPNGAVDEGKKTLITGWRGQAVFDVSQTEGTPLLVPRSAGLTSVEVPRLWESLAGVARAHGFSVQVTDSQFGLTSGFTDFAQHRVQVGGWLNPEERAAVLAHELGHVLLHGPNDNVGKLYGSSVDHRGLAEVEAESVAYTVLKAHGIDRGPQSASYLSGWADAVIEAEHSAAGVTSRKEPASRVDIAKSVLGRVTAASKEILEVTDPPGLGGKVPAAEASLQVEGQETYAGVKPAQEPSRGLEISGP
;
A
#
# COMPACT_ATOMS: atom_id res chain seq x y z
N MET A 1 -6.33 -22.49 -4.48
CA MET A 1 -5.10 -21.65 -4.54
C MET A 1 -4.76 -21.25 -5.98
N ASP A 2 -5.16 -22.03 -6.96
CA ASP A 2 -4.84 -21.81 -8.38
C ASP A 2 -5.37 -20.47 -8.96
N GLY A 3 -6.55 -20.02 -8.52
CA GLY A 3 -7.14 -18.79 -9.05
C GLY A 3 -6.41 -17.50 -8.62
N LEU A 4 -5.94 -17.41 -7.37
CA LEU A 4 -5.17 -16.27 -6.89
C LEU A 4 -3.80 -16.18 -7.57
N HIS A 5 -3.15 -17.34 -7.71
CA HIS A 5 -1.88 -17.45 -8.45
C HIS A 5 -2.04 -16.94 -9.90
N SER A 6 -3.09 -17.39 -10.59
CA SER A 6 -3.38 -16.98 -11.96
C SER A 6 -3.65 -15.47 -12.12
N ILE A 7 -4.31 -14.82 -11.17
CA ILE A 7 -4.52 -13.36 -11.20
C ILE A 7 -3.20 -12.62 -11.08
N LEU A 8 -2.36 -13.01 -10.13
CA LEU A 8 -1.07 -12.37 -9.92
C LEU A 8 -0.09 -12.66 -11.06
N GLU A 9 -0.12 -13.84 -11.64
CA GLU A 9 0.69 -14.19 -12.81
C GLU A 9 0.32 -13.30 -14.02
N LYS A 10 -0.97 -13.18 -14.33
CA LYS A 10 -1.45 -12.28 -15.39
C LYS A 10 -1.08 -10.82 -15.13
N ALA A 11 -1.11 -10.39 -13.87
CA ALA A 11 -0.81 -9.00 -13.52
C ALA A 11 0.63 -8.59 -13.84
N VAL A 12 1.59 -9.53 -13.79
CA VAL A 12 2.98 -9.26 -14.17
C VAL A 12 3.27 -9.46 -15.66
N GLU A 13 2.37 -10.12 -16.40
CA GLU A 13 2.53 -10.34 -17.84
C GLU A 13 2.18 -9.10 -18.66
N SER A 14 1.33 -8.21 -18.14
CA SER A 14 0.81 -7.08 -18.90
C SER A 14 0.50 -5.87 -18.01
N PRO A 15 0.91 -4.64 -18.42
CA PRO A 15 0.58 -3.40 -17.74
C PRO A 15 -0.92 -3.22 -17.49
N SER A 16 -1.76 -3.64 -18.44
CA SER A 16 -3.22 -3.53 -18.32
C SER A 16 -3.78 -4.42 -17.22
N HIS A 17 -3.25 -5.63 -17.02
CA HIS A 17 -3.69 -6.50 -15.92
C HIS A 17 -3.22 -5.98 -14.55
N TRP A 18 -2.02 -5.40 -14.49
CA TRP A 18 -1.55 -4.73 -13.27
C TRP A 18 -2.45 -3.53 -12.93
N GLN A 19 -2.81 -2.72 -13.94
CA GLN A 19 -3.72 -1.60 -13.77
C GLN A 19 -5.09 -2.03 -13.22
N VAL A 20 -5.66 -3.12 -13.70
CA VAL A 20 -6.91 -3.70 -13.15
C VAL A 20 -6.77 -4.02 -11.65
N LEU A 21 -5.63 -4.57 -11.22
CA LEU A 21 -5.35 -4.77 -9.79
C LEU A 21 -5.26 -3.46 -9.01
N LEU A 22 -4.67 -2.42 -9.61
CA LEU A 22 -4.59 -1.10 -8.97
C LEU A 22 -5.95 -0.41 -8.90
N ASP A 23 -6.79 -0.54 -9.93
CA ASP A 23 -8.18 -0.05 -9.94
C ASP A 23 -9.00 -0.69 -8.81
N ALA A 24 -8.91 -2.01 -8.68
CA ALA A 24 -9.52 -2.72 -7.55
C ALA A 24 -8.92 -2.28 -6.20
N SER A 25 -7.60 -2.07 -6.14
CA SER A 25 -6.94 -1.58 -4.92
C SER A 25 -7.39 -0.18 -4.53
N ALA A 26 -7.62 0.71 -5.49
CA ALA A 26 -8.15 2.06 -5.25
C ALA A 26 -9.59 2.01 -4.70
N SER A 27 -10.45 1.16 -5.27
CA SER A 27 -11.83 0.97 -4.82
C SER A 27 -11.89 0.29 -3.45
N LEU A 28 -11.00 -0.66 -3.21
CA LEU A 28 -10.92 -1.50 -2.02
C LEU A 28 -9.75 -1.10 -1.09
N TRP A 29 -9.35 0.15 -1.08
CA TRP A 29 -8.12 0.64 -0.44
C TRP A 29 -7.98 0.28 1.06
N ARG A 30 -9.10 -0.05 1.72
CA ARG A 30 -9.10 -0.50 3.12
C ARG A 30 -8.65 -1.94 3.31
N TYR A 31 -8.62 -2.73 2.23
CA TYR A 31 -8.21 -4.13 2.27
C TYR A 31 -6.73 -4.27 1.93
N SER A 32 -6.11 -5.33 2.46
CA SER A 32 -4.75 -5.70 2.06
C SER A 32 -4.73 -6.21 0.62
N GLY A 33 -3.60 -6.09 -0.07
CA GLY A 33 -3.45 -6.56 -1.46
C GLY A 33 -3.84 -8.03 -1.65
N GLY A 34 -3.55 -8.90 -0.66
CA GLY A 34 -3.99 -10.29 -0.68
C GLY A 34 -5.52 -10.43 -0.62
N ASN A 35 -6.22 -9.59 0.14
CA ASN A 35 -7.69 -9.58 0.18
C ASN A 35 -8.29 -8.95 -1.09
N VAL A 36 -7.66 -7.93 -1.66
CA VAL A 36 -8.08 -7.37 -2.96
C VAL A 36 -8.06 -8.45 -4.03
N ALA A 37 -6.94 -9.14 -4.19
CA ALA A 37 -6.82 -10.22 -5.17
C ALA A 37 -7.77 -11.39 -4.88
N LEU A 38 -8.02 -11.71 -3.60
CA LEU A 38 -8.98 -12.74 -3.19
C LEU A 38 -10.43 -12.35 -3.54
N LEU A 39 -10.81 -11.09 -3.37
CA LEU A 39 -12.13 -10.57 -3.73
C LEU A 39 -12.33 -10.59 -5.25
N MET A 40 -11.35 -10.12 -6.01
CA MET A 40 -11.37 -10.19 -7.48
C MET A 40 -11.53 -11.62 -7.99
N MET A 41 -10.80 -12.57 -7.43
CA MET A 41 -10.91 -13.98 -7.78
C MET A 41 -12.34 -14.51 -7.56
N GLN A 42 -12.93 -14.19 -6.41
CA GLN A 42 -14.28 -14.66 -6.08
C GLN A 42 -15.35 -14.06 -6.99
N MET A 43 -15.23 -12.77 -7.32
CA MET A 43 -16.14 -12.10 -8.27
C MET A 43 -16.00 -12.70 -9.67
N ALA A 44 -14.79 -12.87 -10.16
CA ALA A 44 -14.53 -13.50 -11.46
C ALA A 44 -15.09 -14.93 -11.55
N GLN A 45 -14.96 -15.73 -10.48
CA GLN A 45 -15.55 -17.09 -10.42
C GLN A 45 -17.07 -17.10 -10.47
N ARG A 46 -17.72 -16.00 -10.07
CA ARG A 46 -19.17 -15.84 -10.15
C ARG A 46 -19.64 -15.27 -11.49
N GLY A 47 -18.69 -14.89 -12.38
CA GLY A 47 -19.00 -14.21 -13.63
C GLY A 47 -19.60 -12.83 -13.44
N THR A 48 -19.26 -12.18 -12.31
CA THR A 48 -19.71 -10.83 -11.97
C THR A 48 -18.60 -9.82 -12.27
N ASP A 49 -18.98 -8.54 -12.30
CA ASP A 49 -18.05 -7.43 -12.47
C ASP A 49 -17.02 -7.38 -11.33
N GLU A 50 -15.96 -6.59 -11.53
CA GLU A 50 -14.93 -6.38 -10.51
C GLU A 50 -15.55 -5.79 -9.22
N PRO A 51 -15.00 -6.16 -8.04
CA PRO A 51 -15.50 -5.62 -6.77
C PRO A 51 -15.26 -4.11 -6.70
N THR A 52 -16.28 -3.38 -6.28
CA THR A 52 -16.24 -1.92 -6.23
C THR A 52 -16.19 -1.38 -4.80
N LEU A 53 -17.21 -1.64 -4.01
CA LEU A 53 -17.28 -1.28 -2.59
C LEU A 53 -17.72 -2.49 -1.81
N VAL A 54 -16.85 -2.96 -0.93
CA VAL A 54 -17.07 -4.18 -0.16
C VAL A 54 -17.09 -3.88 1.33
N ALA A 55 -18.09 -4.37 2.03
CA ALA A 55 -18.20 -4.24 3.48
C ALA A 55 -18.91 -5.42 4.14
N GLY A 56 -18.74 -5.55 5.46
CA GLY A 56 -19.48 -6.53 6.25
C GLY A 56 -20.97 -6.16 6.36
N PHE A 57 -21.80 -7.16 6.66
CA PHE A 57 -23.25 -7.00 6.77
C PHE A 57 -23.68 -5.81 7.65
N LYS A 58 -23.15 -5.73 8.88
CA LYS A 58 -23.46 -4.64 9.81
C LYS A 58 -22.97 -3.27 9.35
N GLU A 59 -21.94 -3.22 8.53
CA GLU A 59 -21.45 -1.97 7.98
C GLU A 59 -22.40 -1.47 6.90
N TRP A 60 -22.94 -2.36 6.07
CA TRP A 60 -23.98 -2.00 5.12
C TRP A 60 -25.22 -1.44 5.81
N GLU A 61 -25.67 -2.05 6.92
CA GLU A 61 -26.79 -1.51 7.71
C GLU A 61 -26.52 -0.09 8.23
N ARG A 62 -25.29 0.21 8.69
CA ARG A 62 -24.90 1.57 9.12
C ARG A 62 -24.97 2.61 8.00
N HIS A 63 -24.75 2.18 6.77
CA HIS A 63 -24.88 3.01 5.58
C HIS A 63 -26.30 3.06 5.01
N GLY A 64 -27.29 2.53 5.73
CA GLY A 64 -28.69 2.49 5.28
C GLY A 64 -28.90 1.55 4.09
N ARG A 65 -28.07 0.52 3.97
CA ARG A 65 -28.19 -0.50 2.93
C ARG A 65 -28.35 -1.88 3.53
N ASN A 66 -29.12 -2.73 2.86
CA ASN A 66 -29.38 -4.10 3.25
C ASN A 66 -28.82 -5.05 2.18
N VAL A 67 -28.22 -6.14 2.63
CA VAL A 67 -27.82 -7.22 1.72
C VAL A 67 -29.09 -7.89 1.18
N LEU A 68 -29.14 -8.07 -0.12
CA LEU A 68 -30.25 -8.70 -0.81
C LEU A 68 -30.44 -10.14 -0.37
N ARG A 69 -31.70 -10.57 -0.28
CA ARG A 69 -32.03 -11.95 0.15
C ARG A 69 -31.51 -12.96 -0.87
N GLY A 70 -30.80 -13.96 -0.41
CA GLY A 70 -30.23 -15.02 -1.26
C GLY A 70 -28.82 -14.74 -1.74
N GLU A 71 -28.25 -13.56 -1.44
CA GLU A 71 -26.88 -13.25 -1.79
C GLU A 71 -25.87 -14.11 -1.00
N HIS A 72 -24.82 -14.52 -1.67
CA HIS A 72 -23.71 -15.27 -1.10
C HIS A 72 -22.55 -14.37 -0.75
N ALA A 73 -22.10 -14.44 0.50
CA ALA A 73 -20.96 -13.64 0.97
C ALA A 73 -19.68 -13.89 0.14
N LEU A 74 -18.91 -12.85 -0.04
CA LEU A 74 -17.49 -12.92 -0.36
C LEU A 74 -16.72 -13.13 0.94
N TRP A 75 -15.52 -13.68 0.85
CA TRP A 75 -14.70 -13.99 2.01
C TRP A 75 -13.37 -13.27 1.96
N VAL A 76 -13.01 -12.63 3.06
CA VAL A 76 -11.69 -12.03 3.27
C VAL A 76 -11.02 -12.66 4.48
N ILE A 77 -9.69 -12.54 4.53
CA ILE A 77 -8.89 -13.00 5.66
C ILE A 77 -8.74 -11.81 6.61
N ALA A 78 -9.27 -11.95 7.82
CA ALA A 78 -9.18 -10.94 8.87
C ALA A 78 -8.37 -11.47 10.06
N PRO A 79 -7.58 -10.61 10.75
CA PRO A 79 -6.84 -11.01 11.93
C PRO A 79 -7.79 -11.29 13.11
N ARG A 80 -7.45 -12.29 13.89
CA ARG A 80 -7.96 -12.43 15.26
C ARG A 80 -7.04 -11.65 16.17
N THR A 81 -7.60 -10.73 16.94
CA THR A 81 -6.82 -9.91 17.85
C THR A 81 -7.18 -10.17 19.30
N ALA A 82 -6.18 -10.10 20.19
CA ALA A 82 -6.38 -10.06 21.63
C ALA A 82 -5.73 -8.79 22.20
N ARG A 83 -6.42 -8.16 23.15
CA ARG A 83 -5.82 -7.07 23.93
C ARG A 83 -5.02 -7.68 25.08
N VAL A 84 -3.76 -7.28 25.20
CA VAL A 84 -2.86 -7.67 26.29
C VAL A 84 -2.31 -6.42 26.94
N GLN A 85 -1.97 -6.56 28.23
CA GLN A 85 -1.22 -5.56 28.97
C GLN A 85 0.25 -5.94 28.92
N GLN A 86 1.10 -5.04 28.46
CA GLN A 86 2.54 -5.24 28.47
C GLN A 86 3.11 -4.73 29.78
N VAL A 87 3.92 -5.55 30.43
CA VAL A 87 4.57 -5.20 31.71
C VAL A 87 6.07 -5.47 31.62
N LEU A 88 6.86 -4.57 32.17
CA LEU A 88 8.31 -4.71 32.32
C LEU A 88 8.59 -5.29 33.70
N LEU A 89 9.23 -6.46 33.77
CA LEU A 89 9.64 -7.09 35.01
C LEU A 89 10.91 -6.43 35.59
N PRO A 90 11.21 -6.60 36.88
CA PRO A 90 12.40 -6.03 37.51
C PRO A 90 13.74 -6.49 36.93
N ASP A 91 13.76 -7.65 36.22
CA ASP A 91 14.92 -8.18 35.52
C ASP A 91 15.11 -7.58 34.10
N GLY A 92 14.25 -6.61 33.70
CA GLY A 92 14.27 -5.97 32.39
C GLY A 92 13.55 -6.75 31.31
N THR A 93 12.94 -7.90 31.59
CA THR A 93 12.17 -8.67 30.61
C THR A 93 10.76 -8.11 30.44
N ARG A 94 10.25 -8.14 29.20
CA ARG A 94 8.89 -7.72 28.86
C ARG A 94 7.97 -8.93 28.83
N HIS A 95 6.92 -8.87 29.65
CA HIS A 95 5.86 -9.89 29.66
C HIS A 95 4.55 -9.31 29.17
N ARG A 96 3.71 -10.19 28.63
CA ARG A 96 2.36 -9.89 28.14
C ARG A 96 1.38 -10.69 28.96
N ILE A 97 0.45 -9.99 29.61
CA ILE A 97 -0.61 -10.60 30.42
C ILE A 97 -1.98 -10.22 29.84
N PRO A 98 -3.04 -11.03 30.01
CA PRO A 98 -4.40 -10.64 29.64
C PRO A 98 -4.79 -9.33 30.31
N VAL A 99 -5.58 -8.49 29.62
CA VAL A 99 -6.08 -7.24 30.21
C VAL A 99 -7.02 -7.56 31.35
N GLY A 100 -6.68 -7.08 32.54
CA GLY A 100 -7.42 -7.32 33.77
C GLY A 100 -6.75 -8.33 34.71
N ASP A 101 -5.75 -9.04 34.24
CA ASP A 101 -4.94 -9.90 35.10
C ASP A 101 -3.99 -9.07 35.99
N LYS A 102 -3.69 -9.61 37.17
CA LYS A 102 -2.80 -8.96 38.13
C LYS A 102 -1.35 -9.03 37.63
N ALA A 103 -0.70 -7.88 37.49
CA ALA A 103 0.71 -7.83 37.11
C ALA A 103 1.59 -8.51 38.19
N PRO A 104 2.69 -9.16 37.80
CA PRO A 104 3.69 -9.69 38.72
C PRO A 104 4.21 -8.61 39.66
N ASN A 105 4.61 -9.00 40.87
CA ASN A 105 5.13 -8.06 41.87
C ASN A 105 6.36 -7.33 41.32
N GLY A 106 6.35 -5.99 41.45
CA GLY A 106 7.44 -5.14 41.00
C GLY A 106 7.45 -4.88 39.47
N ALA A 107 6.49 -5.40 38.73
CA ALA A 107 6.37 -5.10 37.30
C ALA A 107 5.83 -3.67 37.08
N VAL A 108 6.39 -3.00 36.07
CA VAL A 108 5.95 -1.68 35.62
C VAL A 108 5.01 -1.87 34.42
N ASP A 109 3.85 -1.22 34.45
CA ASP A 109 2.89 -1.24 33.35
C ASP A 109 3.39 -0.37 32.19
N GLU A 110 3.61 -1.00 31.02
CA GLU A 110 3.99 -0.31 29.76
C GLU A 110 2.75 -0.04 28.86
N GLY A 111 1.54 -0.32 29.36
CA GLY A 111 0.29 -0.05 28.64
C GLY A 111 -0.31 -1.26 27.91
N LYS A 112 -1.43 -1.00 27.25
CA LYS A 112 -2.20 -2.03 26.54
C LYS A 112 -1.75 -2.11 25.08
N LYS A 113 -1.53 -3.33 24.59
CA LYS A 113 -1.23 -3.62 23.19
C LYS A 113 -2.26 -4.58 22.59
N THR A 114 -2.51 -4.43 21.31
CA THR A 114 -3.32 -5.38 20.53
C THR A 114 -2.38 -6.32 19.81
N LEU A 115 -2.57 -7.61 19.99
CA LEU A 115 -1.77 -8.66 19.35
C LEU A 115 -2.64 -9.44 18.36
N ILE A 116 -2.04 -9.83 17.25
CA ILE A 116 -2.65 -10.80 16.33
C ILE A 116 -2.39 -12.20 16.90
N THR A 117 -3.47 -12.93 17.18
CA THR A 117 -3.44 -14.29 17.73
C THR A 117 -3.77 -15.36 16.69
N GLY A 118 -4.07 -14.96 15.48
CA GLY A 118 -4.40 -15.85 14.37
C GLY A 118 -5.20 -15.14 13.27
N TRP A 119 -5.76 -15.91 12.37
CA TRP A 119 -6.52 -15.45 11.22
C TRP A 119 -7.88 -16.12 11.16
N ARG A 120 -8.86 -15.46 10.56
CA ARG A 120 -10.20 -16.02 10.33
C ARG A 120 -10.76 -15.55 9.00
N GLY A 121 -11.61 -16.36 8.38
CA GLY A 121 -12.49 -15.91 7.32
C GLY A 121 -13.52 -14.92 7.86
N GLN A 122 -13.75 -13.84 7.14
CA GLN A 122 -14.81 -12.86 7.44
C GLN A 122 -15.69 -12.69 6.21
N ALA A 123 -17.00 -12.81 6.39
CA ALA A 123 -17.99 -12.61 5.36
C ALA A 123 -18.15 -11.11 5.08
N VAL A 124 -18.12 -10.76 3.80
CA VAL A 124 -18.35 -9.41 3.28
C VAL A 124 -19.22 -9.47 2.03
N PHE A 125 -19.77 -8.34 1.60
CA PHE A 125 -20.64 -8.24 0.44
C PHE A 125 -20.25 -7.02 -0.39
N ASP A 126 -20.29 -7.14 -1.70
CA ASP A 126 -20.11 -6.01 -2.61
C ASP A 126 -21.39 -5.15 -2.65
N VAL A 127 -21.25 -3.89 -3.00
CA VAL A 127 -22.39 -2.96 -3.12
C VAL A 127 -23.46 -3.46 -4.10
N SER A 128 -23.08 -4.16 -5.15
CA SER A 128 -23.99 -4.79 -6.11
C SER A 128 -24.91 -5.84 -5.50
N GLN A 129 -24.50 -6.42 -4.35
CA GLN A 129 -25.29 -7.38 -3.56
C GLN A 129 -26.19 -6.70 -2.52
N THR A 130 -26.37 -5.36 -2.60
CA THR A 130 -27.10 -4.60 -1.59
C THR A 130 -28.08 -3.63 -2.22
N GLU A 131 -29.14 -3.27 -1.47
CA GLU A 131 -30.11 -2.25 -1.82
C GLU A 131 -30.26 -1.23 -0.69
N GLY A 132 -30.73 -0.02 -0.98
CA GLY A 132 -30.98 1.03 0.01
C GLY A 132 -30.41 2.39 -0.41
N THR A 133 -29.96 3.17 0.56
CA THR A 133 -29.46 4.54 0.34
C THR A 133 -28.38 4.60 -0.74
N PRO A 134 -28.50 5.49 -1.75
CA PRO A 134 -27.42 5.70 -2.73
C PRO A 134 -26.14 6.11 -2.05
N LEU A 135 -25.01 5.52 -2.48
CA LEU A 135 -23.68 5.88 -1.99
C LEU A 135 -23.03 6.90 -2.92
N LEU A 136 -22.26 7.79 -2.34
CA LEU A 136 -21.35 8.64 -3.09
C LEU A 136 -20.15 7.78 -3.53
N VAL A 137 -20.27 7.15 -4.68
CA VAL A 137 -19.14 6.44 -5.30
C VAL A 137 -18.26 7.48 -5.97
N PRO A 138 -16.93 7.40 -5.84
CA PRO A 138 -16.02 8.25 -6.59
C PRO A 138 -16.37 8.17 -8.08
N ARG A 139 -16.77 9.29 -8.68
CA ARG A 139 -17.00 9.34 -10.13
C ARG A 139 -15.69 9.75 -10.78
N SER A 140 -15.41 9.22 -11.95
CA SER A 140 -14.27 9.60 -12.80
C SER A 140 -14.33 11.06 -13.33
N ALA A 141 -14.99 11.94 -12.58
CA ALA A 141 -15.23 13.32 -13.00
C ALA A 141 -14.06 14.27 -12.69
N GLY A 142 -12.96 13.74 -12.12
CA GLY A 142 -11.86 14.57 -11.63
C GLY A 142 -12.22 15.33 -10.35
N LEU A 143 -11.20 15.90 -9.71
CA LEU A 143 -11.39 16.78 -8.56
C LEU A 143 -11.74 18.20 -9.00
N THR A 144 -12.51 18.90 -8.20
CA THR A 144 -12.81 20.32 -8.39
C THR A 144 -11.61 21.19 -8.01
N SER A 145 -11.63 22.45 -8.44
CA SER A 145 -10.60 23.43 -8.10
C SER A 145 -10.40 23.67 -6.59
N VAL A 146 -11.37 23.26 -5.76
CA VAL A 146 -11.30 23.36 -4.29
C VAL A 146 -10.76 22.05 -3.68
N GLU A 147 -11.01 20.92 -4.31
CA GLU A 147 -10.61 19.61 -3.81
C GLU A 147 -9.11 19.31 -4.04
N VAL A 148 -8.54 19.76 -5.17
CA VAL A 148 -7.12 19.58 -5.47
C VAL A 148 -6.19 20.24 -4.43
N PRO A 149 -6.38 21.50 -4.00
CA PRO A 149 -5.59 22.09 -2.92
C PRO A 149 -5.73 21.35 -1.59
N ARG A 150 -6.93 20.83 -1.29
CA ARG A 150 -7.17 20.03 -0.08
C ARG A 150 -6.42 18.71 -0.13
N LEU A 151 -6.41 18.03 -1.28
CA LEU A 151 -5.63 16.81 -1.49
C LEU A 151 -4.13 17.10 -1.33
N TRP A 152 -3.62 18.16 -1.94
CA TRP A 152 -2.23 18.58 -1.80
C TRP A 152 -1.82 18.77 -0.33
N GLU A 153 -2.59 19.51 0.44
CA GLU A 153 -2.29 19.74 1.87
C GLU A 153 -2.32 18.45 2.70
N SER A 154 -3.25 17.54 2.40
CA SER A 154 -3.31 16.24 3.06
C SER A 154 -2.10 15.38 2.72
N LEU A 155 -1.69 15.30 1.44
CA LEU A 155 -0.47 14.60 1.00
C LEU A 155 0.78 15.21 1.66
N ALA A 156 0.89 16.53 1.68
CA ALA A 156 1.99 17.22 2.38
C ALA A 156 1.97 16.95 3.89
N GLY A 157 0.79 16.74 4.46
CA GLY A 157 0.61 16.31 5.85
C GLY A 157 1.20 14.92 6.10
N VAL A 158 1.01 13.97 5.19
CA VAL A 158 1.62 12.63 5.26
C VAL A 158 3.14 12.74 5.22
N ALA A 159 3.72 13.49 4.28
CA ALA A 159 5.17 13.70 4.22
C ALA A 159 5.72 14.24 5.56
N ARG A 160 5.06 15.25 6.11
CA ARG A 160 5.46 15.85 7.41
C ARG A 160 5.37 14.87 8.56
N ALA A 161 4.37 14.00 8.58
CA ALA A 161 4.24 12.95 9.61
C ALA A 161 5.41 11.94 9.56
N HIS A 162 6.01 11.75 8.37
CA HIS A 162 7.22 10.94 8.17
C HIS A 162 8.52 11.74 8.30
N GLY A 163 8.45 12.99 8.77
CA GLY A 163 9.62 13.84 9.03
C GLY A 163 10.17 14.55 7.79
N PHE A 164 9.44 14.55 6.65
CA PHE A 164 9.85 15.23 5.43
C PHE A 164 9.19 16.59 5.29
N SER A 165 9.97 17.59 4.90
CA SER A 165 9.44 18.87 4.43
C SER A 165 9.04 18.78 2.95
N VAL A 166 7.98 19.49 2.55
CA VAL A 166 7.57 19.58 1.15
C VAL A 166 7.80 21.00 0.64
N GLN A 167 8.46 21.13 -0.50
CA GLN A 167 8.80 22.40 -1.11
C GLN A 167 8.39 22.40 -2.58
N VAL A 168 7.71 23.48 -2.99
CA VAL A 168 7.49 23.78 -4.41
C VAL A 168 8.62 24.71 -4.85
N THR A 169 9.30 24.40 -5.94
CA THR A 169 10.43 25.16 -6.43
C THR A 169 10.39 25.36 -7.94
N ASP A 170 10.80 26.53 -8.39
CA ASP A 170 10.94 26.83 -9.82
C ASP A 170 12.31 26.43 -10.37
N SER A 171 13.22 25.98 -9.51
CA SER A 171 14.50 25.43 -9.93
C SER A 171 14.30 24.07 -10.57
N GLN A 172 14.72 23.92 -11.82
CA GLN A 172 14.70 22.63 -12.51
C GLN A 172 15.74 21.67 -11.91
N PHE A 173 15.33 20.45 -11.62
CA PHE A 173 16.22 19.37 -11.18
C PHE A 173 16.38 18.34 -12.31
N GLY A 174 17.02 18.74 -13.38
CA GLY A 174 17.17 17.91 -14.57
C GLY A 174 15.85 17.78 -15.33
N LEU A 175 15.46 16.54 -15.65
CA LEU A 175 14.22 16.21 -16.37
C LEU A 175 13.09 15.75 -15.44
N THR A 176 13.28 15.77 -14.11
CA THR A 176 12.29 15.26 -13.16
C THR A 176 11.31 16.35 -12.73
N SER A 177 10.08 15.95 -12.47
CA SER A 177 9.03 16.83 -11.96
C SER A 177 8.97 16.88 -10.43
N GLY A 178 9.60 15.90 -9.76
CA GLY A 178 9.73 15.79 -8.32
C GLY A 178 11.04 15.12 -7.91
N PHE A 179 11.35 15.19 -6.63
CA PHE A 179 12.55 14.59 -6.07
C PHE A 179 12.44 14.39 -4.56
N THR A 180 12.78 13.20 -4.07
CA THR A 180 12.86 12.87 -2.64
C THR A 180 14.30 12.80 -2.18
N ASP A 181 14.70 13.69 -1.27
CA ASP A 181 16.01 13.74 -0.63
C ASP A 181 15.93 13.14 0.77
N PHE A 182 16.32 11.87 0.90
CA PHE A 182 16.34 11.16 2.18
C PHE A 182 17.38 11.70 3.16
N ALA A 183 18.48 12.29 2.66
CA ALA A 183 19.54 12.83 3.52
C ALA A 183 19.10 14.13 4.19
N GLN A 184 18.34 14.97 3.46
CA GLN A 184 17.83 16.25 3.94
C GLN A 184 16.40 16.15 4.44
N HIS A 185 15.76 15.00 4.38
CA HIS A 185 14.35 14.77 4.73
C HIS A 185 13.44 15.79 4.03
N ARG A 186 13.55 15.85 2.70
CA ARG A 186 12.85 16.85 1.89
C ARG A 186 12.30 16.25 0.60
N VAL A 187 11.06 16.61 0.29
CA VAL A 187 10.42 16.37 -1.01
C VAL A 187 10.33 17.69 -1.75
N GLN A 188 10.79 17.73 -3.00
CA GLN A 188 10.68 18.87 -3.88
C GLN A 188 9.75 18.58 -5.04
N VAL A 189 8.89 19.52 -5.41
CA VAL A 189 7.93 19.42 -6.52
C VAL A 189 8.05 20.64 -7.41
N GLY A 190 7.97 20.44 -8.73
CA GLY A 190 8.14 21.52 -9.71
C GLY A 190 7.03 22.57 -9.63
N GLY A 191 7.42 23.85 -9.51
CA GLY A 191 6.52 24.99 -9.46
C GLY A 191 5.84 25.29 -10.80
N TRP A 192 6.40 24.83 -11.92
CA TRP A 192 5.86 24.97 -13.28
C TRP A 192 4.67 24.06 -13.58
N LEU A 193 4.42 23.05 -12.73
CA LEU A 193 3.32 22.11 -12.88
C LEU A 193 1.99 22.78 -12.47
N ASN A 194 0.90 22.37 -13.09
CA ASN A 194 -0.43 22.74 -12.60
C ASN A 194 -0.75 22.06 -11.25
N PRO A 195 -1.77 22.52 -10.52
CA PRO A 195 -2.07 21.99 -9.17
C PRO A 195 -2.33 20.49 -9.11
N GLU A 196 -3.00 19.91 -10.12
CA GLU A 196 -3.30 18.48 -10.19
C GLU A 196 -2.03 17.65 -10.45
N GLU A 197 -1.19 18.13 -11.38
CA GLU A 197 0.12 17.52 -11.64
C GLU A 197 1.02 17.56 -10.41
N ARG A 198 1.04 18.66 -9.66
CA ARG A 198 1.79 18.74 -8.39
C ARG A 198 1.31 17.71 -7.38
N ALA A 199 -0.01 17.56 -7.24
CA ALA A 199 -0.57 16.55 -6.32
C ALA A 199 -0.17 15.14 -6.77
N ALA A 200 -0.16 14.86 -8.07
CA ALA A 200 0.25 13.57 -8.62
C ALA A 200 1.75 13.30 -8.37
N VAL A 201 2.61 14.28 -8.63
CA VAL A 201 4.04 14.17 -8.34
C VAL A 201 4.27 13.96 -6.84
N LEU A 202 3.58 14.71 -5.98
CA LEU A 202 3.73 14.53 -4.53
C LEU A 202 3.26 13.14 -4.07
N ALA A 203 2.20 12.58 -4.65
CA ALA A 203 1.76 11.23 -4.35
C ALA A 203 2.80 10.18 -4.78
N HIS A 204 3.49 10.38 -5.91
CA HIS A 204 4.61 9.55 -6.36
C HIS A 204 5.79 9.63 -5.39
N GLU A 205 6.22 10.84 -5.03
CA GLU A 205 7.31 11.05 -4.06
C GLU A 205 6.98 10.45 -2.67
N LEU A 206 5.70 10.47 -2.27
CA LEU A 206 5.27 9.77 -1.06
C LEU A 206 5.42 8.24 -1.17
N GLY A 207 5.25 7.67 -2.35
CA GLY A 207 5.60 6.28 -2.61
C GLY A 207 7.06 6.01 -2.24
N HIS A 208 7.99 6.85 -2.68
CA HIS A 208 9.40 6.73 -2.29
C HIS A 208 9.61 6.93 -0.79
N VAL A 209 9.01 7.96 -0.19
CA VAL A 209 9.13 8.23 1.26
C VAL A 209 8.72 7.02 2.10
N LEU A 210 7.62 6.37 1.74
CA LEU A 210 7.04 5.27 2.51
C LEU A 210 7.70 3.92 2.25
N LEU A 211 8.18 3.68 1.02
CA LEU A 211 8.62 2.36 0.59
C LEU A 211 10.13 2.23 0.37
N HIS A 212 10.86 3.33 0.16
CA HIS A 212 12.24 3.27 -0.32
C HIS A 212 13.23 3.98 0.61
N GLY A 213 12.89 4.10 1.88
CA GLY A 213 13.77 4.66 2.90
C GLY A 213 15.09 3.88 3.04
N PRO A 214 16.16 4.49 3.58
CA PRO A 214 17.51 3.89 3.67
C PRO A 214 17.55 2.61 4.54
N ASN A 215 16.51 2.38 5.34
CA ASN A 215 16.38 1.17 6.17
C ASN A 215 15.52 0.08 5.50
N ASP A 216 14.81 0.40 4.44
CA ASP A 216 14.02 -0.56 3.67
C ASP A 216 14.94 -1.44 2.80
N ASN A 217 14.53 -2.70 2.54
CA ASN A 217 15.35 -3.60 1.73
C ASN A 217 15.40 -3.17 0.26
N VAL A 218 14.30 -2.71 -0.32
CA VAL A 218 14.27 -2.16 -1.68
C VAL A 218 15.03 -0.85 -1.73
N GLY A 219 14.86 0.03 -0.73
CA GLY A 219 15.61 1.28 -0.63
C GLY A 219 17.13 1.10 -0.55
N LYS A 220 17.61 0.06 0.14
CA LYS A 220 19.03 -0.30 0.18
C LYS A 220 19.56 -0.77 -1.18
N LEU A 221 18.75 -1.47 -1.94
CA LEU A 221 19.09 -1.98 -3.26
C LEU A 221 18.95 -0.90 -4.35
N TYR A 222 18.07 0.08 -4.14
CA TYR A 222 17.74 1.15 -5.07
C TYR A 222 18.96 1.93 -5.57
N GLY A 223 19.94 2.18 -4.70
CA GLY A 223 21.18 2.82 -5.06
C GLY A 223 22.24 1.92 -5.73
N SER A 224 22.01 0.59 -5.77
CA SER A 224 23.04 -0.40 -6.14
C SER A 224 22.94 -0.89 -7.59
N SER A 225 21.75 -0.86 -8.22
CA SER A 225 21.56 -1.28 -9.61
C SER A 225 20.43 -0.54 -10.32
N VAL A 226 20.50 -0.52 -11.66
CA VAL A 226 19.44 0.09 -12.52
C VAL A 226 18.14 -0.69 -12.39
N ASP A 227 18.21 -2.02 -12.23
CA ASP A 227 17.04 -2.91 -12.18
C ASP A 227 16.21 -2.70 -10.91
N HIS A 228 16.87 -2.45 -9.78
CA HIS A 228 16.18 -2.12 -8.52
C HIS A 228 15.57 -0.71 -8.53
N ARG A 229 16.13 0.22 -9.31
CA ARG A 229 15.46 1.51 -9.56
C ARG A 229 14.14 1.30 -10.28
N GLY A 230 14.10 0.42 -11.28
CA GLY A 230 12.87 0.07 -11.99
C GLY A 230 11.76 -0.41 -11.05
N LEU A 231 12.09 -1.29 -10.08
CA LEU A 231 11.12 -1.76 -9.08
C LEU A 231 10.60 -0.62 -8.20
N ALA A 232 11.49 0.24 -7.71
CA ALA A 232 11.11 1.35 -6.86
C ALA A 232 10.19 2.36 -7.58
N GLU A 233 10.47 2.62 -8.86
CA GLU A 233 9.60 3.46 -9.70
C GLU A 233 8.22 2.82 -9.91
N VAL A 234 8.16 1.50 -10.18
CA VAL A 234 6.89 0.78 -10.31
C VAL A 234 6.08 0.84 -9.02
N GLU A 235 6.71 0.67 -7.86
CA GLU A 235 6.04 0.79 -6.56
C GLU A 235 5.54 2.23 -6.33
N ALA A 236 6.37 3.24 -6.53
CA ALA A 236 5.99 4.64 -6.33
C ALA A 236 4.87 5.09 -7.28
N GLU A 237 4.96 4.73 -8.57
CA GLU A 237 3.92 5.02 -9.55
C GLU A 237 2.61 4.29 -9.23
N SER A 238 2.69 3.02 -8.80
CA SER A 238 1.51 2.25 -8.38
C SER A 238 0.83 2.85 -7.15
N VAL A 239 1.58 3.39 -6.20
CA VAL A 239 1.04 4.13 -5.04
C VAL A 239 0.35 5.40 -5.51
N ALA A 240 1.02 6.22 -6.34
CA ALA A 240 0.44 7.44 -6.88
C ALA A 240 -0.86 7.17 -7.66
N TYR A 241 -0.83 6.18 -8.56
CA TYR A 241 -2.00 5.76 -9.31
C TYR A 241 -3.16 5.38 -8.40
N THR A 242 -2.92 4.49 -7.43
CA THR A 242 -3.95 4.01 -6.50
C THR A 242 -4.57 5.15 -5.68
N VAL A 243 -3.73 6.06 -5.17
CA VAL A 243 -4.18 7.22 -4.38
C VAL A 243 -5.01 8.18 -5.24
N LEU A 244 -4.53 8.55 -6.42
CA LEU A 244 -5.23 9.47 -7.31
C LEU A 244 -6.54 8.88 -7.82
N LYS A 245 -6.54 7.61 -8.20
CA LYS A 245 -7.75 6.90 -8.65
C LYS A 245 -8.81 6.83 -7.56
N ALA A 246 -8.44 6.60 -6.30
CA ALA A 246 -9.37 6.63 -5.17
C ALA A 246 -10.02 8.01 -4.99
N HIS A 247 -9.35 9.09 -5.38
CA HIS A 247 -9.88 10.46 -5.42
C HIS A 247 -10.59 10.81 -6.73
N GLY A 248 -10.76 9.86 -7.66
CA GLY A 248 -11.44 10.08 -8.95
C GLY A 248 -10.56 10.73 -10.02
N ILE A 249 -9.25 10.84 -9.82
CA ILE A 249 -8.28 11.32 -10.80
C ILE A 249 -7.78 10.12 -11.60
N ASP A 250 -8.10 10.06 -12.90
CA ASP A 250 -7.67 8.99 -13.79
C ASP A 250 -6.44 9.40 -14.60
N ARG A 251 -5.31 8.70 -14.40
CA ARG A 251 -4.05 8.88 -15.13
C ARG A 251 -3.63 7.65 -15.93
N GLY A 252 -4.57 6.77 -16.22
CA GLY A 252 -4.36 5.42 -16.76
C GLY A 252 -3.30 5.27 -17.86
N PRO A 253 -3.32 6.01 -18.99
CA PRO A 253 -2.36 5.79 -20.07
C PRO A 253 -0.92 6.19 -19.76
N GLN A 254 -0.71 7.11 -18.83
CA GLN A 254 0.62 7.62 -18.48
C GLN A 254 1.36 6.68 -17.52
N SER A 255 0.64 6.04 -16.60
CA SER A 255 1.21 5.11 -15.62
C SER A 255 1.49 3.71 -16.21
N ALA A 256 0.74 3.29 -17.23
CA ALA A 256 0.84 1.95 -17.81
C ALA A 256 2.20 1.67 -18.49
N SER A 257 2.89 2.68 -19.02
CA SER A 257 4.15 2.49 -19.73
C SER A 257 5.31 2.03 -18.85
N TYR A 258 5.25 2.28 -17.55
CA TYR A 258 6.27 1.88 -16.58
C TYR A 258 6.13 0.45 -16.06
N LEU A 259 4.97 -0.17 -16.26
CA LEU A 259 4.59 -1.41 -15.61
C LEU A 259 4.91 -2.67 -16.42
N SER A 260 5.62 -2.56 -17.57
CA SER A 260 5.95 -3.72 -18.40
C SER A 260 7.37 -4.22 -18.17
N GLY A 261 7.53 -5.54 -17.96
CA GLY A 261 8.84 -6.20 -17.92
C GLY A 261 9.62 -6.06 -16.61
N TRP A 262 9.15 -5.30 -15.63
CA TRP A 262 9.85 -5.05 -14.39
C TRP A 262 10.08 -6.32 -13.54
N ALA A 263 9.12 -7.26 -13.56
CA ALA A 263 9.24 -8.48 -12.76
C ALA A 263 10.38 -9.37 -13.25
N ASP A 264 10.62 -9.43 -14.55
CA ASP A 264 11.72 -10.20 -15.13
C ASP A 264 13.07 -9.57 -14.78
N ALA A 265 13.19 -8.25 -14.87
CA ALA A 265 14.39 -7.51 -14.50
C ALA A 265 14.73 -7.72 -13.01
N VAL A 266 13.75 -7.69 -12.12
CA VAL A 266 13.94 -7.98 -10.68
C VAL A 266 14.39 -9.42 -10.44
N ILE A 267 13.76 -10.40 -11.12
CA ILE A 267 14.14 -11.81 -11.00
C ILE A 267 15.58 -12.02 -11.48
N GLU A 268 15.96 -11.44 -12.60
CA GLU A 268 17.31 -11.53 -13.15
C GLU A 268 18.35 -10.87 -12.22
N ALA A 269 18.01 -9.71 -11.64
CA ALA A 269 18.85 -9.03 -10.67
C ALA A 269 19.03 -9.86 -9.37
N GLU A 270 17.96 -10.47 -8.84
CA GLU A 270 18.03 -11.35 -7.69
C GLU A 270 18.87 -12.61 -7.97
N HIS A 271 18.70 -13.23 -9.14
CA HIS A 271 19.52 -14.35 -9.57
C HIS A 271 21.00 -14.00 -9.66
N SER A 272 21.30 -12.83 -10.21
CA SER A 272 22.67 -12.33 -10.36
C SER A 272 23.31 -12.00 -9.00
N ALA A 273 22.52 -11.45 -8.06
CA ALA A 273 22.99 -11.08 -6.72
C ALA A 273 23.15 -12.31 -5.78
N ALA A 274 22.33 -13.34 -5.95
CA ALA A 274 22.34 -14.52 -5.08
C ALA A 274 23.62 -15.35 -5.19
N GLY A 275 24.38 -15.25 -6.28
CA GLY A 275 25.58 -16.05 -6.54
C GLY A 275 25.30 -17.55 -6.43
N VAL A 276 26.28 -18.39 -6.81
CA VAL A 276 26.17 -19.86 -6.83
C VAL A 276 26.01 -20.52 -5.44
N THR A 277 25.94 -19.75 -4.35
CA THR A 277 25.98 -20.26 -2.97
C THR A 277 24.65 -20.21 -2.21
N SER A 278 23.58 -19.64 -2.77
CA SER A 278 22.27 -19.58 -2.09
C SER A 278 21.49 -20.88 -2.29
N ARG A 279 21.14 -21.57 -1.18
CA ARG A 279 20.25 -22.74 -1.17
C ARG A 279 18.75 -22.37 -1.26
N LYS A 280 18.40 -21.09 -1.40
CA LYS A 280 17.02 -20.60 -1.48
C LYS A 280 16.61 -20.57 -2.96
N GLU A 281 15.49 -21.18 -3.29
CA GLU A 281 14.91 -21.03 -4.62
C GLU A 281 14.65 -19.54 -4.90
N PRO A 282 14.92 -19.06 -6.12
CA PRO A 282 14.66 -17.69 -6.48
C PRO A 282 13.16 -17.40 -6.39
N ALA A 283 12.81 -16.15 -6.04
CA ALA A 283 11.42 -15.72 -5.98
C ALA A 283 10.75 -15.88 -7.35
N SER A 284 9.53 -16.41 -7.36
CA SER A 284 8.75 -16.49 -8.59
C SER A 284 8.18 -15.11 -8.95
N ARG A 285 7.76 -14.92 -10.23
CA ARG A 285 7.03 -13.71 -10.65
C ARG A 285 5.82 -13.42 -9.77
N VAL A 286 5.12 -14.47 -9.34
CA VAL A 286 3.95 -14.35 -8.47
C VAL A 286 4.33 -13.88 -7.07
N ASP A 287 5.45 -14.37 -6.51
CA ASP A 287 5.94 -13.92 -5.20
C ASP A 287 6.32 -12.44 -5.23
N ILE A 288 6.97 -12.00 -6.31
CA ILE A 288 7.31 -10.59 -6.53
C ILE A 288 6.04 -9.75 -6.67
N ALA A 289 5.10 -10.15 -7.53
CA ALA A 289 3.83 -9.45 -7.69
C ALA A 289 3.06 -9.33 -6.38
N LYS A 290 3.02 -10.40 -5.60
CA LYS A 290 2.37 -10.42 -4.28
C LYS A 290 3.06 -9.49 -3.29
N SER A 291 4.39 -9.45 -3.29
CA SER A 291 5.17 -8.56 -2.44
C SER A 291 4.92 -7.09 -2.80
N VAL A 292 5.04 -6.75 -4.08
CA VAL A 292 4.81 -5.39 -4.58
C VAL A 292 3.38 -4.93 -4.32
N LEU A 293 2.39 -5.76 -4.63
CA LEU A 293 0.97 -5.44 -4.35
C LEU A 293 0.74 -5.20 -2.85
N GLY A 294 1.37 -6.02 -1.99
CA GLY A 294 1.29 -5.86 -0.54
C GLY A 294 1.87 -4.54 -0.06
N ARG A 295 3.04 -4.16 -0.56
CA ARG A 295 3.73 -2.89 -0.23
C ARG A 295 2.94 -1.68 -0.75
N VAL A 296 2.55 -1.70 -2.02
CA VAL A 296 1.75 -0.65 -2.66
C VAL A 296 0.43 -0.42 -1.93
N THR A 297 -0.33 -1.48 -1.66
CA THR A 297 -1.61 -1.35 -0.96
C THR A 297 -1.46 -0.86 0.48
N ALA A 298 -0.38 -1.24 1.18
CA ALA A 298 -0.11 -0.75 2.53
C ALA A 298 0.23 0.76 2.53
N ALA A 299 1.11 1.21 1.64
CA ALA A 299 1.47 2.63 1.51
C ALA A 299 0.28 3.47 1.03
N SER A 300 -0.44 3.00 0.01
CA SER A 300 -1.65 3.69 -0.47
C SER A 300 -2.71 3.83 0.63
N LYS A 301 -2.92 2.79 1.43
CA LYS A 301 -3.85 2.81 2.56
C LYS A 301 -3.46 3.87 3.58
N GLU A 302 -2.19 3.96 3.96
CA GLU A 302 -1.69 4.96 4.90
C GLU A 302 -1.95 6.39 4.41
N ILE A 303 -1.71 6.66 3.13
CA ILE A 303 -2.01 7.95 2.51
C ILE A 303 -3.52 8.20 2.51
N LEU A 304 -4.32 7.22 2.09
CA LEU A 304 -5.77 7.35 1.93
C LEU A 304 -6.51 7.47 3.26
N GLU A 305 -5.97 6.94 4.36
CA GLU A 305 -6.48 7.18 5.72
C GLU A 305 -6.40 8.66 6.14
N VAL A 306 -5.45 9.41 5.58
CA VAL A 306 -5.27 10.85 5.85
C VAL A 306 -6.02 11.71 4.84
N THR A 307 -6.01 11.31 3.57
CA THR A 307 -6.63 12.10 2.48
C THR A 307 -8.13 11.91 2.37
N ASP A 308 -8.67 10.85 3.00
CA ASP A 308 -10.10 10.50 3.14
C ASP A 308 -10.89 10.64 1.83
N PRO A 309 -10.63 9.76 0.83
CA PRO A 309 -11.35 9.79 -0.44
C PRO A 309 -12.84 9.49 -0.27
N PRO A 310 -13.71 9.93 -1.19
CA PRO A 310 -15.12 9.61 -1.14
C PRO A 310 -15.35 8.09 -1.17
N GLY A 311 -16.30 7.60 -0.38
CA GLY A 311 -16.60 6.18 -0.29
C GLY A 311 -17.39 5.81 0.96
N LEU A 312 -17.21 4.59 1.45
CA LEU A 312 -17.75 4.16 2.73
C LEU A 312 -17.00 4.88 3.86
N GLY A 313 -17.39 6.12 4.15
CA GLY A 313 -16.88 6.93 5.26
C GLY A 313 -17.19 6.31 6.62
N GLY A 314 -16.44 5.36 7.08
CA GLY A 314 -16.56 4.74 8.39
C GLY A 314 -15.23 4.10 8.78
N LYS A 315 -14.80 4.27 10.03
CA LYS A 315 -13.61 3.59 10.55
C LYS A 315 -13.84 2.09 10.41
N VAL A 316 -13.00 1.44 9.60
CA VAL A 316 -12.84 -0.02 9.66
C VAL A 316 -12.58 -0.39 11.12
N PRO A 317 -13.18 -1.45 11.67
CA PRO A 317 -12.89 -1.88 13.02
C PRO A 317 -11.38 -1.92 13.23
N ALA A 318 -10.90 -1.39 14.36
CA ALA A 318 -9.49 -1.20 14.70
C ALA A 318 -8.58 -2.44 14.56
N ALA A 319 -9.13 -3.58 14.17
CA ALA A 319 -8.44 -4.83 13.88
C ALA A 319 -7.56 -4.80 12.60
N GLU A 320 -7.82 -3.89 11.65
CA GLU A 320 -7.01 -3.78 10.43
C GLU A 320 -6.02 -2.60 10.47
N ALA A 321 -6.19 -1.65 11.39
CA ALA A 321 -5.41 -0.41 11.45
C ALA A 321 -3.99 -0.54 12.04
N SER A 322 -3.54 -1.74 12.42
CA SER A 322 -2.23 -1.91 13.09
C SER A 322 -1.48 -3.12 12.57
N LEU A 323 -1.34 -3.23 11.25
CA LEU A 323 -0.32 -4.08 10.65
C LEU A 323 0.92 -3.22 10.34
N GLN A 324 1.58 -2.70 11.34
CA GLN A 324 3.03 -2.58 11.25
C GLN A 324 3.57 -3.99 11.19
N VAL A 325 4.06 -4.36 10.03
CA VAL A 325 4.71 -5.62 9.74
C VAL A 325 6.01 -5.68 10.55
N GLU A 326 5.93 -6.07 11.82
CA GLU A 326 7.03 -6.73 12.49
C GLU A 326 7.04 -8.18 12.02
N GLY A 327 7.79 -8.45 10.99
CA GLY A 327 7.94 -9.80 10.47
C GLY A 327 8.20 -9.84 8.97
N GLN A 328 9.04 -8.94 8.47
CA GLN A 328 9.74 -9.22 7.23
C GLN A 328 10.77 -10.29 7.51
N GLU A 329 10.47 -11.51 7.13
CA GLU A 329 11.52 -12.50 6.93
C GLU A 329 12.52 -11.93 5.93
N THR A 330 13.70 -11.71 6.43
CA THR A 330 14.85 -11.14 5.78
C THR A 330 15.16 -11.86 4.47
N TYR A 331 15.16 -11.14 3.37
CA TYR A 331 16.04 -11.46 2.24
C TYR A 331 17.48 -11.31 2.73
N ALA A 332 18.01 -12.35 3.32
CA ALA A 332 19.40 -12.38 3.80
C ALA A 332 20.31 -12.75 2.64
N GLY A 333 21.16 -11.81 2.21
CA GLY A 333 22.30 -12.26 1.45
C GLY A 333 23.15 -11.27 0.67
N VAL A 334 23.12 -9.97 0.91
CA VAL A 334 24.14 -9.09 0.31
C VAL A 334 24.76 -8.18 1.36
N LYS A 335 26.08 -8.34 1.58
CA LYS A 335 26.86 -7.38 2.39
C LYS A 335 27.01 -6.06 1.62
N PRO A 336 26.81 -4.91 2.26
CA PRO A 336 26.96 -3.62 1.60
C PRO A 336 28.45 -3.31 1.35
N ALA A 337 28.76 -2.89 0.13
CA ALA A 337 29.97 -2.15 -0.15
C ALA A 337 29.81 -0.71 0.35
N GLN A 338 30.78 -0.22 1.12
CA GLN A 338 30.86 1.18 1.53
C GLN A 338 31.15 2.05 0.32
N GLU A 339 30.26 3.00 0.02
CA GLU A 339 30.64 4.23 -0.68
C GLU A 339 29.59 5.36 -0.61
N PRO A 340 29.93 6.60 -1.06
CA PRO A 340 29.51 7.84 -0.40
C PRO A 340 28.17 8.35 -0.90
N SER A 341 27.52 9.12 0.00
CA SER A 341 26.31 9.88 -0.21
C SER A 341 26.32 10.73 -1.47
N ARG A 342 25.68 10.29 -2.54
CA ARG A 342 25.24 11.14 -3.65
C ARG A 342 23.73 11.19 -3.65
N GLY A 343 23.18 12.41 -3.74
CA GLY A 343 21.76 12.65 -3.93
C GLY A 343 21.26 11.82 -5.14
N LEU A 344 20.14 11.15 -4.95
CA LEU A 344 19.51 10.34 -5.99
C LEU A 344 18.69 11.24 -6.90
N GLU A 345 19.23 11.55 -8.08
CA GLU A 345 18.47 12.15 -9.16
C GLU A 345 17.68 11.05 -9.89
N ILE A 346 16.37 11.14 -9.88
CA ILE A 346 15.47 10.25 -10.60
C ILE A 346 15.10 10.95 -11.90
N SER A 347 15.61 10.44 -13.01
CA SER A 347 15.20 10.89 -14.34
C SER A 347 14.04 10.01 -14.83
N GLY A 348 12.83 10.57 -14.83
CA GLY A 348 11.74 10.04 -15.63
C GLY A 348 11.85 10.51 -17.08
N PRO A 349 11.21 9.83 -18.05
CA PRO A 349 11.27 10.20 -19.47
C PRO A 349 10.59 11.52 -19.75
#